data_bdbf1ab01334a73e2e0e8be0c927b5f6
#
_entry.id   bdbf1ab01334a73e2e0e8be0c927b5f6
#
_cell.length_a   1.000
_cell.length_b   1.000
_cell.length_c   1.000
_cell.angle_alpha   90.00
_cell.angle_beta   90.00
_cell.angle_gamma   90.00
#
_symmetry.space_group_name_H-M   'P 1'
#
loop_
_entity.id
_entity.type
_entity.pdbx_description
1 polymer ?
#
loop_
_entity_poly.entity_id
_entity_poly.type
_entity_poly.pdbx_seq_one_letter_code
_entity_poly.pdbx_strand_id
1 'polypeptide(L)'
;ADFVEVFERRPEVGAVIIPERSFGEGFFASCRVLEKSLYVGDSDVEAPRAFRREVFEATGGWDETLTAAEDWDLADRTKALGTVVDRIDSLIWHDEGRIQLRVTYGKKQYYGRWVAEYLSRHPEGRAHLARSGVLSHAGTLARHPVKTSGLVVLKSVEAAGLLRGMRKAA
;
A
#
# COMPACT_ATOMS: atom_id res chain seq x y z
N ALA A 1 -15.86 -17.65 2.15
CA ALA A 1 -14.88 -16.68 1.62
C ALA A 1 -13.57 -17.42 1.46
N ASP A 2 -12.89 -17.22 0.35
CA ASP A 2 -11.77 -18.05 -0.09
C ASP A 2 -10.59 -18.09 0.90
N PHE A 3 -10.35 -17.01 1.64
CA PHE A 3 -9.28 -17.01 2.67
C PHE A 3 -9.59 -17.93 3.87
N VAL A 4 -10.87 -18.13 4.21
CA VAL A 4 -11.28 -19.09 5.26
C VAL A 4 -10.94 -20.52 4.81
N GLU A 5 -11.24 -20.84 3.56
CA GLU A 5 -10.91 -22.13 2.96
C GLU A 5 -9.40 -22.39 2.95
N VAL A 6 -8.58 -21.35 2.66
CA VAL A 6 -7.12 -21.46 2.75
C VAL A 6 -6.70 -21.82 4.17
N PHE A 7 -7.21 -21.11 5.18
CA PHE A 7 -6.89 -21.40 6.58
C PHE A 7 -7.35 -22.78 7.04
N GLU A 8 -8.49 -23.27 6.54
CA GLU A 8 -8.98 -24.60 6.88
C GLU A 8 -8.14 -25.71 6.26
N ARG A 9 -7.74 -25.58 4.99
CA ARG A 9 -7.01 -26.59 4.24
C ARG A 9 -5.49 -26.55 4.45
N ARG A 10 -4.95 -25.40 4.86
CA ARG A 10 -3.51 -25.18 4.97
C ARG A 10 -3.15 -24.62 6.36
N PRO A 11 -3.03 -25.48 7.37
CA PRO A 11 -2.74 -25.06 8.75
C PRO A 11 -1.45 -24.24 8.89
N GLU A 12 -0.47 -24.44 7.99
CA GLU A 12 0.80 -23.73 7.98
C GLU A 12 0.68 -22.26 7.55
N VAL A 13 -0.40 -21.89 6.84
CA VAL A 13 -0.63 -20.49 6.40
C VAL A 13 -1.15 -19.66 7.55
N GLY A 14 -0.42 -18.63 7.92
CA GLY A 14 -0.77 -17.74 9.03
C GLY A 14 -1.38 -16.40 8.58
N ALA A 15 -1.12 -15.99 7.34
CA ALA A 15 -1.68 -14.76 6.79
C ALA A 15 -1.97 -14.90 5.29
N VAL A 16 -2.92 -14.11 4.78
CA VAL A 16 -3.36 -14.18 3.38
C VAL A 16 -3.44 -12.79 2.77
N ILE A 17 -2.78 -12.62 1.62
CA ILE A 17 -2.93 -11.45 0.76
C ILE A 17 -4.22 -11.60 -0.05
N ILE A 18 -5.09 -10.62 0.07
CA ILE A 18 -6.28 -10.46 -0.75
C ILE A 18 -6.01 -9.27 -1.67
N PRO A 19 -5.76 -9.49 -2.98
CA PRO A 19 -5.40 -8.41 -3.89
C PRO A 19 -6.47 -7.33 -3.98
N GLU A 20 -6.04 -6.08 -4.15
CA GLU A 20 -6.94 -4.96 -4.38
C GLU A 20 -7.01 -4.62 -5.87
N ARG A 21 -8.21 -4.30 -6.34
CA ARG A 21 -8.43 -3.69 -7.64
C ARG A 21 -9.18 -2.38 -7.48
N SER A 22 -8.52 -1.29 -7.83
CA SER A 22 -9.11 0.04 -7.71
C SER A 22 -10.03 0.36 -8.88
N PHE A 23 -11.07 1.15 -8.61
CA PHE A 23 -11.93 1.82 -9.58
C PHE A 23 -12.23 3.24 -9.08
N GLY A 24 -12.85 4.08 -9.90
CA GLY A 24 -13.21 5.44 -9.48
C GLY A 24 -13.60 6.31 -10.68
N GLU A 25 -13.97 7.56 -10.39
CA GLU A 25 -14.51 8.49 -11.39
C GLU A 25 -13.53 9.58 -11.79
N GLY A 26 -13.53 9.89 -13.09
CA GLY A 26 -12.77 10.98 -13.67
C GLY A 26 -11.32 10.65 -13.99
N PHE A 27 -10.61 11.63 -14.52
CA PHE A 27 -9.29 11.45 -15.11
C PHE A 27 -8.24 10.98 -14.08
N PHE A 28 -8.12 11.66 -12.94
CA PHE A 28 -7.10 11.32 -11.94
C PHE A 28 -7.38 9.98 -11.25
N ALA A 29 -8.65 9.60 -11.07
CA ALA A 29 -8.99 8.26 -10.60
C ALA A 29 -8.54 7.19 -11.60
N SER A 30 -8.75 7.41 -12.91
CA SER A 30 -8.26 6.49 -13.94
C SER A 30 -6.72 6.38 -13.99
N CYS A 31 -6.00 7.45 -13.63
CA CYS A 31 -4.55 7.43 -13.47
C CYS A 31 -4.13 6.60 -12.23
N ARG A 32 -4.85 6.74 -11.12
CA ARG A 32 -4.64 5.94 -9.91
C ARG A 32 -4.90 4.46 -10.15
N VAL A 33 -5.98 4.13 -10.87
CA VAL A 33 -6.29 2.74 -11.26
C VAL A 33 -5.14 2.14 -12.07
N LEU A 34 -4.57 2.90 -13.02
CA LEU A 34 -3.37 2.45 -13.75
C LEU A 34 -2.20 2.21 -12.79
N GLU A 35 -1.89 3.15 -11.91
CA GLU A 35 -0.81 2.99 -10.91
C GLU A 35 -1.01 1.73 -10.07
N LYS A 36 -2.18 1.57 -9.46
CA LYS A 36 -2.48 0.42 -8.60
C LYS A 36 -2.37 -0.91 -9.34
N SER A 37 -2.74 -0.94 -10.62
CA SER A 37 -2.63 -2.15 -11.43
C SER A 37 -1.19 -2.61 -11.68
N LEU A 38 -0.20 -1.73 -11.51
CA LEU A 38 1.22 -2.07 -11.66
C LEU A 38 1.75 -2.91 -10.49
N TYR A 39 1.09 -2.84 -9.34
CA TYR A 39 1.55 -3.48 -8.10
C TYR A 39 0.83 -4.79 -7.80
N VAL A 40 -0.14 -5.18 -8.61
CA VAL A 40 -0.86 -6.44 -8.43
C VAL A 40 0.10 -7.62 -8.61
N GLY A 41 0.21 -8.45 -7.57
CA GLY A 41 1.12 -9.60 -7.53
C GLY A 41 2.52 -9.29 -6.96
N ASP A 42 2.78 -8.03 -6.58
CA ASP A 42 4.02 -7.65 -5.90
C ASP A 42 3.87 -7.83 -4.39
N SER A 43 4.42 -8.91 -3.84
CA SER A 43 4.35 -9.26 -2.41
C SER A 43 5.09 -8.28 -1.49
N ASP A 44 5.91 -7.38 -2.05
CA ASP A 44 6.56 -6.32 -1.27
C ASP A 44 5.68 -5.07 -1.15
N VAL A 45 4.63 -4.97 -1.98
CA VAL A 45 3.65 -3.87 -1.97
C VAL A 45 2.31 -4.32 -1.43
N GLU A 46 1.85 -5.53 -1.79
CA GLU A 46 0.61 -6.11 -1.27
C GLU A 46 0.81 -6.63 0.16
N ALA A 47 0.20 -5.98 1.14
CA ALA A 47 0.18 -6.48 2.51
C ALA A 47 -0.93 -7.52 2.72
N PRO A 48 -0.75 -8.51 3.63
CA PRO A 48 -1.81 -9.41 4.04
C PRO A 48 -3.03 -8.66 4.59
N ARG A 49 -4.23 -9.18 4.29
CA ARG A 49 -5.52 -8.61 4.74
C ARG A 49 -6.29 -9.53 5.69
N ALA A 50 -5.91 -10.79 5.77
CA ALA A 50 -6.46 -11.75 6.70
C ALA A 50 -5.35 -12.46 7.45
N PHE A 51 -5.54 -12.69 8.73
CA PHE A 51 -4.56 -13.29 9.63
C PHE A 51 -5.24 -14.35 10.49
N ARG A 52 -4.52 -15.41 10.84
CA ARG A 52 -4.90 -16.23 11.99
C ARG A 52 -4.79 -15.40 13.26
N ARG A 53 -5.70 -15.61 14.18
CA ARG A 53 -5.72 -14.86 15.45
C ARG A 53 -4.38 -14.98 16.18
N GLU A 54 -3.86 -16.20 16.30
CA GLU A 54 -2.59 -16.48 16.97
C GLU A 54 -1.39 -15.77 16.34
N VAL A 55 -1.38 -15.61 15.01
CA VAL A 55 -0.32 -14.88 14.30
C VAL A 55 -0.48 -13.38 14.56
N PHE A 56 -1.70 -12.85 14.46
CA PHE A 56 -1.98 -11.44 14.75
C PHE A 56 -1.61 -11.07 16.19
N GLU A 57 -1.95 -11.93 17.16
CA GLU A 57 -1.60 -11.71 18.57
C GLU A 57 -0.08 -11.84 18.80
N ALA A 58 0.59 -12.79 18.15
CA ALA A 58 2.04 -12.95 18.24
C ALA A 58 2.83 -11.77 17.65
N THR A 59 2.27 -11.08 16.65
CA THR A 59 2.86 -9.82 16.14
C THR A 59 2.62 -8.64 17.08
N GLY A 60 1.76 -8.75 18.09
CA GLY A 60 1.31 -7.65 18.92
C GLY A 60 0.19 -6.80 18.32
N GLY A 61 -0.39 -7.24 17.19
CA GLY A 61 -1.48 -6.54 16.51
C GLY A 61 -1.03 -5.27 15.76
N TRP A 62 -1.95 -4.33 15.56
CA TRP A 62 -1.65 -3.05 14.96
C TRP A 62 -0.83 -2.16 15.92
N ASP A 63 0.18 -1.47 15.39
CA ASP A 63 0.81 -0.37 16.12
C ASP A 63 -0.11 0.87 16.04
N GLU A 64 -0.87 1.11 17.10
CA GLU A 64 -1.82 2.22 17.19
C GLU A 64 -1.15 3.60 17.16
N THR A 65 0.17 3.66 17.29
CA THR A 65 0.94 4.89 17.18
C THR A 65 1.24 5.27 15.74
N LEU A 66 1.02 4.36 14.78
CA LEU A 66 1.20 4.59 13.36
C LEU A 66 -0.16 4.90 12.70
N THR A 67 -0.27 6.06 12.07
CA THR A 67 -1.45 6.44 11.26
C THR A 67 -1.23 6.20 9.76
N ALA A 68 -0.01 5.84 9.37
CA ALA A 68 0.36 5.49 8.00
C ALA A 68 1.47 4.44 8.04
N ALA A 69 1.48 3.53 7.06
CA ALA A 69 2.38 2.39 6.96
C ALA A 69 2.16 1.30 8.04
N GLU A 70 1.03 1.34 8.75
CA GLU A 70 0.62 0.34 9.74
C GLU A 70 0.46 -1.06 9.13
N ASP A 71 0.03 -1.13 7.87
CA ASP A 71 -0.11 -2.38 7.13
C ASP A 71 1.25 -2.97 6.71
N TRP A 72 2.19 -2.14 6.32
CA TRP A 72 3.57 -2.59 6.05
C TRP A 72 4.29 -3.03 7.32
N ASP A 73 4.16 -2.28 8.41
CA ASP A 73 4.73 -2.64 9.70
C ASP A 73 4.21 -4.01 10.18
N LEU A 74 2.89 -4.22 10.13
CA LEU A 74 2.31 -5.52 10.49
C LEU A 74 2.77 -6.64 9.55
N ALA A 75 2.86 -6.37 8.24
CA ALA A 75 3.36 -7.35 7.27
C ALA A 75 4.83 -7.72 7.54
N ASP A 76 5.69 -6.76 7.87
CA ASP A 76 7.10 -6.99 8.18
C ASP A 76 7.25 -7.79 9.48
N ARG A 77 6.49 -7.46 10.53
CA ARG A 77 6.48 -8.24 11.78
C ARG A 77 5.95 -9.66 11.56
N THR A 78 4.95 -9.83 10.69
CA THR A 78 4.44 -11.15 10.30
C THR A 78 5.50 -11.97 9.58
N LYS A 79 6.23 -11.37 8.64
CA LYS A 79 7.36 -12.02 7.95
C LYS A 79 8.50 -12.38 8.92
N ALA A 80 8.79 -11.50 9.87
CA ALA A 80 9.85 -11.73 10.88
C ALA A 80 9.55 -12.93 11.80
N LEU A 81 8.29 -13.25 12.01
CA LEU A 81 7.89 -14.50 12.72
C LEU A 81 8.09 -15.78 11.89
N GLY A 82 8.52 -15.68 10.64
CA GLY A 82 8.62 -16.82 9.73
C GLY A 82 7.26 -17.36 9.28
N THR A 83 6.20 -16.54 9.38
CA THR A 83 4.84 -16.93 9.01
C THR A 83 4.74 -17.16 7.51
N VAL A 84 4.10 -18.28 7.13
CA VAL A 84 3.74 -18.54 5.73
C VAL A 84 2.61 -17.61 5.33
N VAL A 85 2.86 -16.80 4.31
CA VAL A 85 1.87 -15.89 3.72
C VAL A 85 1.44 -16.47 2.38
N ASP A 86 0.13 -16.66 2.20
CA ASP A 86 -0.47 -17.10 0.94
C ASP A 86 -1.20 -15.95 0.24
N ARG A 87 -1.63 -16.17 -0.99
CA ARG A 87 -2.36 -15.20 -1.81
C ARG A 87 -3.53 -15.89 -2.49
N ILE A 88 -4.69 -15.25 -2.49
CA ILE A 88 -5.90 -15.76 -3.16
C ILE A 88 -6.24 -14.93 -4.41
N ASP A 89 -7.11 -15.49 -5.27
CA ASP A 89 -7.56 -14.82 -6.49
C ASP A 89 -8.75 -13.89 -6.28
N SER A 90 -9.47 -14.03 -5.16
CA SER A 90 -10.56 -13.12 -4.80
C SER A 90 -10.04 -11.69 -4.61
N LEU A 91 -10.85 -10.71 -4.99
CA LEU A 91 -10.44 -9.32 -5.06
C LEU A 91 -11.21 -8.46 -4.05
N ILE A 92 -10.50 -7.52 -3.46
CA ILE A 92 -11.10 -6.36 -2.78
C ILE A 92 -11.26 -5.25 -3.82
N TRP A 93 -12.47 -4.76 -4.00
CA TRP A 93 -12.73 -3.61 -4.86
C TRP A 93 -12.60 -2.32 -4.06
N HIS A 94 -11.61 -1.50 -4.43
CA HIS A 94 -11.32 -0.23 -3.77
C HIS A 94 -11.83 0.94 -4.60
N ASP A 95 -12.82 1.66 -4.07
CA ASP A 95 -13.32 2.88 -4.70
C ASP A 95 -12.43 4.07 -4.37
N GLU A 96 -11.70 4.58 -5.37
CA GLU A 96 -10.89 5.80 -5.26
C GLU A 96 -11.75 7.07 -5.30
N GLY A 97 -13.04 6.92 -5.60
CA GLY A 97 -13.95 8.04 -5.77
C GLY A 97 -13.47 9.01 -6.86
N ARG A 98 -13.78 10.29 -6.67
CA ARG A 98 -13.31 11.37 -7.54
C ARG A 98 -12.08 12.06 -6.94
N ILE A 99 -10.91 11.81 -7.50
CA ILE A 99 -9.65 12.36 -6.99
C ILE A 99 -9.55 13.86 -7.29
N GLN A 100 -9.38 14.65 -6.23
CA GLN A 100 -9.13 16.09 -6.28
C GLN A 100 -7.70 16.38 -5.80
N LEU A 101 -6.87 17.03 -6.61
CA LEU A 101 -5.46 17.27 -6.31
C LEU A 101 -5.25 18.02 -4.99
N ARG A 102 -6.10 19.01 -4.68
CA ARG A 102 -6.03 19.77 -3.42
C ARG A 102 -6.28 18.87 -2.20
N VAL A 103 -7.27 18.00 -2.28
CA VAL A 103 -7.59 17.04 -1.21
C VAL A 103 -6.46 16.02 -1.05
N THR A 104 -5.94 15.51 -2.17
CA THR A 104 -4.80 14.60 -2.20
C THR A 104 -3.56 15.23 -1.56
N TYR A 105 -3.24 16.48 -1.90
CA TYR A 105 -2.15 17.22 -1.27
C TYR A 105 -2.32 17.29 0.26
N GLY A 106 -3.49 17.71 0.74
CA GLY A 106 -3.78 17.84 2.17
C GLY A 106 -3.68 16.51 2.90
N LYS A 107 -4.23 15.43 2.33
CA LYS A 107 -4.13 14.07 2.87
C LYS A 107 -2.66 13.62 2.97
N LYS A 108 -1.87 13.84 1.92
CA LYS A 108 -0.43 13.49 1.92
C LYS A 108 0.38 14.36 2.89
N GLN A 109 0.02 15.64 3.06
CA GLN A 109 0.64 16.49 4.07
C GLN A 109 0.35 16.00 5.49
N TYR A 110 -0.85 15.51 5.75
CA TYR A 110 -1.19 14.90 7.04
C TYR A 110 -0.35 13.64 7.27
N TYR A 111 -0.33 12.71 6.31
CA TYR A 111 0.44 11.47 6.43
C TYR A 111 1.95 11.67 6.47
N GLY A 112 2.47 12.72 5.86
CA GLY A 112 3.91 13.02 5.88
C GLY A 112 4.50 13.14 7.28
N ARG A 113 3.72 13.58 8.26
CA ARG A 113 4.14 13.63 9.67
C ARG A 113 4.41 12.24 10.24
N TRP A 114 3.52 11.30 9.94
CA TRP A 114 3.59 9.91 10.42
C TRP A 114 4.64 9.10 9.67
N VAL A 115 4.82 9.36 8.39
CA VAL A 115 5.91 8.73 7.61
C VAL A 115 7.27 9.12 8.16
N ALA A 116 7.48 10.36 8.60
CA ALA A 116 8.71 10.77 9.25
C ALA A 116 8.96 9.98 10.54
N GLU A 117 7.93 9.81 11.37
CA GLU A 117 7.96 9.01 12.59
C GLU A 117 8.26 7.54 12.30
N TYR A 118 7.55 6.94 11.33
CA TYR A 118 7.79 5.57 10.89
C TYR A 118 9.25 5.37 10.44
N LEU A 119 9.77 6.24 9.59
CA LEU A 119 11.15 6.15 9.10
C LEU A 119 12.22 6.37 10.19
N SER A 120 11.89 7.05 11.27
CA SER A 120 12.80 7.20 12.43
C SER A 120 12.93 5.89 13.21
N ARG A 121 11.87 5.10 13.26
CA ARG A 121 11.82 3.80 13.94
C ARG A 121 12.26 2.64 13.04
N HIS A 122 12.00 2.76 11.74
CA HIS A 122 12.25 1.73 10.72
C HIS A 122 13.10 2.29 9.57
N PRO A 123 14.43 2.41 9.76
CA PRO A 123 15.32 2.93 8.71
C PRO A 123 15.25 2.14 7.40
N GLU A 124 14.98 0.82 7.49
CA GLU A 124 14.73 -0.10 6.36
C GLU A 124 13.46 0.25 5.58
N GLY A 125 12.48 0.89 6.20
CA GLY A 125 11.24 1.32 5.56
C GLY A 125 11.44 2.31 4.40
N ARG A 126 12.63 2.92 4.29
CA ARG A 126 13.01 3.71 3.12
C ARG A 126 13.03 2.86 1.84
N ALA A 127 13.33 1.57 1.97
CA ALA A 127 13.29 0.64 0.85
C ALA A 127 11.86 0.45 0.31
N HIS A 128 10.84 0.41 1.16
CA HIS A 128 9.44 0.34 0.73
C HIS A 128 9.01 1.58 -0.06
N LEU A 129 9.44 2.78 0.37
CA LEU A 129 9.17 4.02 -0.37
C LEU A 129 9.88 4.07 -1.73
N ALA A 130 11.07 3.45 -1.84
CA ALA A 130 11.85 3.40 -3.07
C ALA A 130 11.37 2.31 -4.04
N ARG A 131 10.88 1.17 -3.51
CA ARG A 131 10.44 0.00 -4.30
C ARG A 131 9.13 0.23 -5.05
N SER A 132 8.29 1.14 -4.60
CA SER A 132 7.09 1.56 -5.35
C SER A 132 7.41 2.21 -6.69
N GLY A 133 8.47 1.70 -7.35
CA GLY A 133 9.06 2.23 -8.57
C GLY A 133 8.13 2.11 -9.77
N VAL A 134 7.25 3.10 -9.95
CA VAL A 134 6.46 3.28 -11.18
C VAL A 134 7.34 3.14 -12.44
N LEU A 135 8.62 3.49 -12.34
CA LEU A 135 9.59 3.43 -13.44
C LEU A 135 9.96 2.00 -13.88
N SER A 136 9.88 1.00 -12.99
CA SER A 136 10.11 -0.41 -13.36
C SER A 136 9.06 -0.94 -14.35
N HIS A 137 7.91 -0.26 -14.47
CA HIS A 137 6.81 -0.60 -15.37
C HIS A 137 6.76 0.29 -16.62
N ALA A 138 7.91 0.82 -17.07
CA ALA A 138 7.98 1.76 -18.20
C ALA A 138 7.25 1.29 -19.47
N GLY A 139 7.29 -0.01 -19.77
CA GLY A 139 6.57 -0.59 -20.92
C GLY A 139 5.05 -0.46 -20.82
N THR A 140 4.47 -0.66 -19.64
CA THR A 140 3.04 -0.47 -19.41
C THR A 140 2.67 1.01 -19.43
N LEU A 141 3.48 1.85 -18.83
CA LEU A 141 3.27 3.30 -18.82
C LEU A 141 3.32 3.90 -20.23
N ALA A 142 4.23 3.45 -21.07
CA ALA A 142 4.34 3.88 -22.47
C ALA A 142 3.09 3.54 -23.31
N ARG A 143 2.37 2.47 -22.95
CA ARG A 143 1.09 2.10 -23.61
C ARG A 143 -0.08 3.00 -23.23
N HIS A 144 0.08 3.79 -22.14
CA HIS A 144 -0.98 4.68 -21.62
C HIS A 144 -0.46 6.12 -21.41
N PRO A 145 0.05 6.81 -22.47
CA PRO A 145 0.80 8.07 -22.30
C PRO A 145 -0.03 9.17 -21.62
N VAL A 146 -1.32 9.29 -21.93
CA VAL A 146 -2.21 10.29 -21.32
C VAL A 146 -2.43 10.03 -19.82
N LYS A 147 -2.66 8.77 -19.43
CA LYS A 147 -2.80 8.42 -18.00
C LYS A 147 -1.47 8.55 -17.28
N THR A 148 -0.36 8.24 -17.93
CA THR A 148 1.00 8.40 -17.39
C THR A 148 1.32 9.86 -17.11
N SER A 149 0.99 10.79 -18.00
CA SER A 149 1.17 12.22 -17.72
C SER A 149 0.33 12.69 -16.52
N GLY A 150 -0.92 12.25 -16.44
CA GLY A 150 -1.76 12.52 -15.26
C GLY A 150 -1.22 11.89 -13.99
N LEU A 151 -0.64 10.69 -14.07
CA LEU A 151 0.02 10.04 -12.94
C LEU A 151 1.24 10.84 -12.47
N VAL A 152 2.07 11.36 -13.37
CA VAL A 152 3.20 12.23 -13.02
C VAL A 152 2.71 13.47 -12.24
N VAL A 153 1.65 14.12 -12.68
CA VAL A 153 1.04 15.27 -11.97
C VAL A 153 0.57 14.84 -10.58
N LEU A 154 -0.17 13.73 -10.50
CA LEU A 154 -0.69 13.21 -9.24
C LEU A 154 0.43 12.87 -8.24
N LYS A 155 1.49 12.18 -8.70
CA LYS A 155 2.66 11.83 -7.87
C LYS A 155 3.44 13.07 -7.44
N SER A 156 3.56 14.10 -8.28
CA SER A 156 4.20 15.35 -7.92
C SER A 156 3.44 16.07 -6.80
N VAL A 157 2.11 16.08 -6.87
CA VAL A 157 1.26 16.66 -5.83
C VAL A 157 1.36 15.87 -4.53
N GLU A 158 1.38 14.55 -4.61
CA GLU A 158 1.57 13.66 -3.45
C GLU A 158 2.92 13.88 -2.77
N ALA A 159 4.01 13.90 -3.56
CA ALA A 159 5.35 14.12 -3.05
C ALA A 159 5.49 15.50 -2.39
N ALA A 160 4.94 16.54 -3.01
CA ALA A 160 4.94 17.90 -2.43
C ALA A 160 4.19 17.94 -1.09
N GLY A 161 3.02 17.28 -1.00
CA GLY A 161 2.26 17.17 0.24
C GLY A 161 3.06 16.42 1.31
N LEU A 162 3.59 15.26 0.98
CA LEU A 162 4.37 14.41 1.89
C LEU A 162 5.58 15.17 2.47
N LEU A 163 6.41 15.77 1.60
CA LEU A 163 7.57 16.55 2.00
C LEU A 163 7.19 17.73 2.90
N ARG A 164 6.08 18.40 2.60
CA ARG A 164 5.56 19.47 3.47
C ARG A 164 5.15 18.97 4.85
N GLY A 165 4.55 17.78 4.89
CA GLY A 165 4.17 17.12 6.15
C GLY A 165 5.39 16.76 6.99
N MET A 166 6.38 16.11 6.37
CA MET A 166 7.64 15.70 7.03
C MET A 166 8.39 16.91 7.62
N ARG A 167 8.49 18.02 6.87
CA ARG A 167 9.15 19.25 7.36
C ARG A 167 8.46 19.92 8.54
N LYS A 168 7.17 19.64 8.76
CA LYS A 168 6.42 20.18 9.91
C LYS A 168 6.52 19.31 11.14
N ALA A 169 7.00 18.08 11.01
CA ALA A 169 7.20 17.14 12.09
C ALA A 169 8.65 17.16 12.64
N ALA A 170 9.59 17.66 11.82
CA ALA A 170 10.98 17.92 12.22
C ALA A 170 11.10 19.30 12.89
#